data_31990b08dd2c241ce4ec5cb164d37a76
#
_entry.id   31990b08dd2c241ce4ec5cb164d37a76
#
_cell.length_a   1.000
_cell.length_b   1.000
_cell.length_c   1.000
_cell.angle_alpha   90.00
_cell.angle_beta   90.00
_cell.angle_gamma   90.00
#
_symmetry.space_group_name_H-M   'P 1'
#
loop_
_entity.id
_entity.type
_entity.pdbx_description
1 polymer ?
#
loop_
_entity_poly.entity_id
_entity_poly.type
_entity_poly.pdbx_seq_one_letter_code
_entity_poly.pdbx_strand_id
1 'polypeptide(L)'
;MTEKRSATARRILLLVIGLLIAGVAVWQFYKYRIANRGIHDAVTGKSGGLYRIHYDDLTFDELGGSVHMKNIVIAPDTEVYHRLLEEKANPAVLLTLHLPALDITGVKTPKALLTRELQGGRIVIDSPVIELAVNPARQEADTSAVSDDPVRDMARQLLGKLAKISVDSVQLNHATLSIRDMQTGDIVYRFDNVDLLLSELLIDPGSHADTSRILFSRGFSIACEKLLFPSKKKKYKTEIEQLRYASLNNSLEIGRMRVEPQYSEEEFARISRTQIDRYDFLLENIRLSHIDRRSFWSRIIADSLVVGNSSFKVYHDLSYPRDSVSKVGKYPQQLLMKLGLPLSIRTAVFTHSFIEYKEKNPKSGHAGKVQFFDVRAVIGNITNMPAGIARNDQCVVSLHASFLRAAPLNARLVLLLKDEKGRFHVSGDMGSLDVHSLNPLSEPMGLARMEKGEVEHTHFDLDCDDSSATGKVEILYKELRISVLKADKEEDKLDKRGLASLAASVMIKRSNPSGKEQPRISEVHYPRILNRSMFALIWKSIFTGVKETVGMK
;
A
#
# COMPACT_ATOMS: atom_id res chain seq x y z
N MET A 1 7.29 -3.06 11.61
CA MET A 1 7.40 -4.25 10.72
C MET A 1 7.49 -3.87 9.23
N THR A 2 6.91 -2.78 8.78
CA THR A 2 6.97 -2.25 7.40
C THR A 2 8.34 -1.66 7.05
N GLU A 3 9.02 -1.01 7.97
CA GLU A 3 10.33 -0.38 7.78
C GLU A 3 11.44 -1.36 7.41
N LYS A 4 11.48 -2.53 8.06
CA LYS A 4 12.45 -3.60 7.77
C LYS A 4 12.25 -4.22 6.37
N ARG A 5 11.02 -4.22 5.83
CA ARG A 5 10.71 -4.80 4.51
C ARG A 5 11.10 -3.89 3.34
N SER A 6 10.93 -2.56 3.50
CA SER A 6 11.35 -1.59 2.47
C SER A 6 12.87 -1.55 2.33
N ALA A 7 13.60 -1.68 3.43
CA ALA A 7 15.06 -1.76 3.43
C ALA A 7 15.58 -3.02 2.70
N THR A 8 14.87 -4.14 2.81
CA THR A 8 15.25 -5.41 2.15
C THR A 8 15.02 -5.35 0.64
N ALA A 9 13.87 -4.90 0.17
CA ALA A 9 13.60 -4.76 -1.26
C ALA A 9 14.57 -3.77 -1.93
N ARG A 10 14.90 -2.69 -1.23
CA ARG A 10 15.90 -1.70 -1.65
C ARG A 10 17.31 -2.31 -1.74
N ARG A 11 17.75 -3.07 -0.73
CA ARG A 11 19.04 -3.77 -0.74
C ARG A 11 19.12 -4.78 -1.87
N ILE A 12 18.05 -5.47 -2.17
CA ILE A 12 17.97 -6.49 -3.22
C ILE A 12 18.07 -5.86 -4.62
N LEU A 13 17.33 -4.79 -4.88
CA LEU A 13 17.42 -4.05 -6.15
C LEU A 13 18.84 -3.51 -6.35
N LEU A 14 19.45 -2.98 -5.29
CA LEU A 14 20.81 -2.47 -5.29
C LEU A 14 21.86 -3.59 -5.48
N LEU A 15 21.64 -4.77 -4.91
CA LEU A 15 22.49 -5.96 -5.11
C LEU A 15 22.44 -6.46 -6.56
N VAL A 16 21.27 -6.50 -7.18
CA VAL A 16 21.11 -6.91 -8.58
C VAL A 16 21.81 -5.94 -9.51
N ILE A 17 21.61 -4.64 -9.34
CA ILE A 17 22.30 -3.60 -10.12
C ILE A 17 23.82 -3.67 -9.85
N GLY A 18 24.22 -3.89 -8.61
CA GLY A 18 25.59 -4.06 -8.20
C GLY A 18 26.30 -5.25 -8.84
N LEU A 19 25.63 -6.39 -8.89
CA LEU A 19 26.13 -7.60 -9.56
C LEU A 19 26.28 -7.40 -11.07
N LEU A 20 25.33 -6.70 -11.69
CA LEU A 20 25.37 -6.39 -13.12
C LEU A 20 26.56 -5.47 -13.46
N ILE A 21 26.80 -4.43 -12.66
CA ILE A 21 27.92 -3.51 -12.86
C ILE A 21 29.26 -4.15 -12.44
N ALA A 22 29.28 -4.96 -11.38
CA ALA A 22 30.46 -5.70 -10.95
C ALA A 22 30.90 -6.74 -12.00
N GLY A 23 29.95 -7.38 -12.69
CA GLY A 23 30.24 -8.27 -13.82
C GLY A 23 31.04 -7.57 -14.92
N VAL A 24 30.66 -6.33 -15.25
CA VAL A 24 31.37 -5.49 -16.23
C VAL A 24 32.74 -5.04 -15.72
N ALA A 25 32.86 -4.66 -14.46
CA ALA A 25 34.11 -4.20 -13.84
C ALA A 25 35.14 -5.33 -13.67
N VAL A 26 34.70 -6.51 -13.24
CA VAL A 26 35.57 -7.71 -13.11
C VAL A 26 36.10 -8.14 -14.47
N TRP A 27 35.29 -8.03 -15.49
CA TRP A 27 35.59 -8.31 -16.87
C TRP A 27 36.84 -7.54 -17.38
N GLN A 28 36.92 -6.25 -17.22
CA GLN A 28 38.02 -5.43 -17.76
C GLN A 28 39.37 -5.68 -17.06
N PHE A 29 39.38 -6.06 -15.78
CA PHE A 29 40.61 -6.32 -15.03
C PHE A 29 41.30 -7.64 -15.40
N TYR A 30 40.55 -8.61 -16.00
CA TYR A 30 41.05 -9.96 -16.31
C TYR A 30 41.28 -10.23 -17.81
N LYS A 31 41.15 -9.25 -18.66
CA LYS A 31 41.18 -9.38 -20.13
C LYS A 31 42.47 -10.04 -20.71
N TYR A 32 43.55 -10.02 -20.00
CA TYR A 32 44.85 -10.44 -20.56
C TYR A 32 45.30 -11.85 -20.19
N ARG A 33 44.61 -12.55 -19.35
CA ARG A 33 45.10 -13.85 -18.88
C ARG A 33 44.10 -14.99 -18.77
N ILE A 34 43.05 -15.15 -19.42
CA ILE A 34 42.16 -16.34 -19.33
C ILE A 34 40.70 -15.97 -19.29
N ALA A 35 40.06 -15.83 -20.49
CA ALA A 35 38.65 -15.45 -20.57
C ALA A 35 37.71 -16.42 -19.85
N ASN A 36 37.90 -17.73 -19.92
CA ASN A 36 37.01 -18.71 -19.30
C ASN A 36 37.27 -18.99 -17.82
N ARG A 37 38.57 -19.07 -17.40
CA ARG A 37 38.89 -19.31 -15.99
C ARG A 37 38.64 -18.10 -15.09
N GLY A 38 38.90 -16.89 -15.59
CA GLY A 38 38.80 -15.68 -14.79
C GLY A 38 37.38 -15.35 -14.32
N ILE A 39 36.32 -15.64 -15.12
CA ILE A 39 34.94 -15.42 -14.74
C ILE A 39 34.53 -16.46 -13.70
N HIS A 40 34.86 -17.72 -13.91
CA HIS A 40 34.58 -18.78 -12.94
C HIS A 40 35.27 -18.50 -11.59
N ASP A 41 36.60 -18.19 -11.61
CA ASP A 41 37.39 -17.91 -10.41
C ASP A 41 36.88 -16.65 -9.68
N ALA A 42 36.40 -15.63 -10.41
CA ALA A 42 35.87 -14.41 -9.81
C ALA A 42 34.54 -14.65 -9.06
N VAL A 43 33.62 -15.44 -9.63
CA VAL A 43 32.34 -15.79 -9.00
C VAL A 43 32.57 -16.76 -7.84
N THR A 44 33.31 -17.86 -8.09
CA THR A 44 33.56 -18.91 -7.11
C THR A 44 34.45 -18.42 -5.98
N GLY A 45 35.57 -17.72 -6.28
CA GLY A 45 36.51 -17.25 -5.29
C GLY A 45 35.93 -16.17 -4.37
N LYS A 46 35.18 -15.19 -4.89
CA LYS A 46 34.56 -14.13 -4.08
C LYS A 46 33.40 -14.64 -3.23
N SER A 47 32.77 -15.73 -3.66
CA SER A 47 31.63 -16.34 -2.93
C SER A 47 32.04 -17.45 -1.96
N GLY A 48 33.36 -17.73 -1.83
CA GLY A 48 33.84 -18.87 -1.03
C GLY A 48 33.36 -20.21 -1.59
N GLY A 49 33.13 -20.30 -2.90
CA GLY A 49 32.60 -21.48 -3.57
C GLY A 49 31.10 -21.62 -3.59
N LEU A 50 30.37 -20.72 -2.92
CA LEU A 50 28.90 -20.82 -2.82
C LEU A 50 28.19 -20.67 -4.16
N TYR A 51 28.74 -19.91 -5.11
CA TYR A 51 28.11 -19.71 -6.40
C TYR A 51 28.93 -20.28 -7.55
N ARG A 52 28.24 -20.91 -8.50
CA ARG A 52 28.80 -21.34 -9.80
C ARG A 52 28.18 -20.50 -10.91
N ILE A 53 28.99 -20.23 -11.94
CA ILE A 53 28.53 -19.57 -13.16
C ILE A 53 28.69 -20.54 -14.35
N HIS A 54 27.68 -20.57 -15.19
CA HIS A 54 27.67 -21.26 -16.47
C HIS A 54 27.21 -20.30 -17.57
N TYR A 55 27.72 -20.41 -18.78
CA TYR A 55 27.26 -19.69 -19.96
C TYR A 55 27.60 -20.51 -21.23
N ASP A 56 26.80 -20.32 -22.29
CA ASP A 56 26.94 -21.12 -23.52
C ASP A 56 27.91 -20.45 -24.49
N ASP A 57 27.85 -19.13 -24.65
CA ASP A 57 28.61 -18.40 -25.66
C ASP A 57 29.16 -17.08 -25.10
N LEU A 58 30.36 -16.76 -25.53
CA LEU A 58 31.02 -15.52 -25.17
C LEU A 58 31.83 -15.00 -26.37
N THR A 59 31.36 -13.95 -26.98
CA THR A 59 32.00 -13.33 -28.13
C THR A 59 32.51 -11.92 -27.83
N PHE A 60 33.65 -11.60 -28.44
CA PHE A 60 34.32 -10.32 -28.28
C PHE A 60 34.60 -9.69 -29.64
N ASP A 61 34.29 -8.43 -29.75
CA ASP A 61 34.82 -7.56 -30.77
C ASP A 61 35.75 -6.52 -30.15
N GLU A 62 37.07 -6.74 -30.28
CA GLU A 62 38.06 -5.83 -29.70
C GLU A 62 38.11 -4.48 -30.38
N LEU A 63 37.85 -4.44 -31.70
CA LEU A 63 37.86 -3.21 -32.49
C LEU A 63 36.60 -2.39 -32.28
N GLY A 64 35.43 -3.05 -32.23
CA GLY A 64 34.15 -2.41 -31.97
C GLY A 64 33.85 -2.17 -30.49
N GLY A 65 34.66 -2.74 -29.57
CA GLY A 65 34.47 -2.60 -28.13
C GLY A 65 33.17 -3.22 -27.65
N SER A 66 32.78 -4.39 -28.20
CA SER A 66 31.55 -5.07 -27.80
C SER A 66 31.79 -6.46 -27.20
N VAL A 67 30.86 -6.85 -26.34
CA VAL A 67 30.84 -8.16 -25.67
C VAL A 67 29.42 -8.67 -25.70
N HIS A 68 29.25 -9.92 -26.14
CA HIS A 68 27.98 -10.63 -26.15
C HIS A 68 28.12 -11.93 -25.39
N MET A 69 27.19 -12.18 -24.47
CA MET A 69 27.11 -13.44 -23.71
C MET A 69 25.69 -14.01 -23.79
N LYS A 70 25.59 -15.35 -23.88
CA LYS A 70 24.32 -16.06 -23.93
C LYS A 70 24.17 -17.07 -22.81
N ASN A 71 22.92 -17.23 -22.35
CA ASN A 71 22.51 -18.24 -21.38
C ASN A 71 23.38 -18.23 -20.11
N ILE A 72 23.61 -17.07 -19.54
CA ILE A 72 24.38 -16.94 -18.30
C ILE A 72 23.51 -17.41 -17.13
N VAL A 73 23.98 -18.41 -16.40
CA VAL A 73 23.34 -18.93 -15.19
C VAL A 73 24.29 -18.78 -14.02
N ILE A 74 23.86 -18.09 -12.97
CA ILE A 74 24.54 -18.05 -11.68
C ILE A 74 23.61 -18.70 -10.66
N ALA A 75 24.08 -19.78 -10.03
CA ALA A 75 23.27 -20.51 -9.06
C ALA A 75 24.13 -20.97 -7.87
N PRO A 76 23.52 -21.17 -6.68
CA PRO A 76 24.20 -21.72 -5.54
C PRO A 76 24.69 -23.16 -5.83
N ASP A 77 25.89 -23.46 -5.38
CA ASP A 77 26.40 -24.83 -5.32
C ASP A 77 25.70 -25.57 -4.19
N THR A 78 25.00 -26.65 -4.53
CA THR A 78 24.19 -27.40 -3.56
C THR A 78 25.05 -28.05 -2.47
N GLU A 79 26.23 -28.56 -2.80
CA GLU A 79 27.14 -29.23 -1.85
C GLU A 79 27.70 -28.22 -0.84
N VAL A 80 28.15 -27.06 -1.35
CA VAL A 80 28.68 -25.98 -0.50
C VAL A 80 27.56 -25.42 0.38
N TYR A 81 26.35 -25.25 -0.18
CA TYR A 81 25.20 -24.77 0.59
C TYR A 81 24.81 -25.73 1.72
N HIS A 82 24.76 -27.07 1.45
CA HIS A 82 24.47 -28.07 2.47
C HIS A 82 25.51 -28.05 3.60
N ARG A 83 26.81 -27.95 3.26
CA ARG A 83 27.86 -27.81 4.26
C ARG A 83 27.70 -26.57 5.14
N LEU A 84 27.34 -25.40 4.53
CA LEU A 84 27.06 -24.17 5.28
C LEU A 84 25.84 -24.30 6.20
N LEU A 85 24.86 -25.11 5.81
CA LEU A 85 23.70 -25.43 6.67
C LEU A 85 24.13 -26.24 7.91
N GLU A 86 24.97 -27.27 7.72
CA GLU A 86 25.52 -28.10 8.80
C GLU A 86 26.37 -27.29 9.78
N GLU A 87 27.19 -26.38 9.25
CA GLU A 87 28.03 -25.45 10.02
C GLU A 87 27.26 -24.30 10.68
N LYS A 88 25.91 -24.24 10.51
CA LYS A 88 25.06 -23.12 10.95
C LYS A 88 25.52 -21.76 10.41
N ALA A 89 26.22 -21.76 9.29
CA ALA A 89 26.74 -20.58 8.60
C ALA A 89 25.93 -20.23 7.34
N ASN A 90 24.71 -20.75 7.22
CA ASN A 90 23.82 -20.53 6.08
C ASN A 90 23.61 -19.04 5.78
N PRO A 91 23.66 -18.63 4.51
CA PRO A 91 23.51 -17.24 4.11
C PRO A 91 22.10 -16.71 4.41
N ALA A 92 22.00 -15.40 4.65
CA ALA A 92 20.72 -14.74 4.85
C ALA A 92 19.90 -14.64 3.54
N VAL A 93 20.59 -14.66 2.40
CA VAL A 93 19.98 -14.56 1.05
C VAL A 93 20.75 -15.47 0.10
N LEU A 94 20.03 -16.24 -0.73
CA LEU A 94 20.57 -16.96 -1.89
C LEU A 94 20.04 -16.32 -3.16
N LEU A 95 20.90 -16.20 -4.17
CA LEU A 95 20.58 -15.66 -5.50
C LEU A 95 20.64 -16.79 -6.54
N THR A 96 19.61 -16.88 -7.38
CA THR A 96 19.68 -17.57 -8.67
C THR A 96 19.41 -16.55 -9.77
N LEU A 97 20.28 -16.48 -10.76
CA LEU A 97 20.20 -15.53 -11.86
C LEU A 97 20.31 -16.27 -13.17
N HIS A 98 19.37 -16.05 -14.08
CA HIS A 98 19.43 -16.50 -15.45
C HIS A 98 19.29 -15.29 -16.39
N LEU A 99 20.33 -15.05 -17.21
CA LEU A 99 20.38 -14.02 -18.23
C LEU A 99 20.42 -14.69 -19.59
N PRO A 100 19.34 -14.69 -20.37
CA PRO A 100 19.33 -15.26 -21.73
C PRO A 100 20.33 -14.57 -22.64
N ALA A 101 20.45 -13.24 -22.56
CA ALA A 101 21.41 -12.44 -23.30
C ALA A 101 21.92 -11.26 -22.49
N LEU A 102 23.21 -10.96 -22.64
CA LEU A 102 23.88 -9.77 -22.13
C LEU A 102 24.70 -9.14 -23.25
N ASP A 103 24.34 -7.94 -23.65
CA ASP A 103 25.01 -7.16 -24.69
C ASP A 103 25.66 -5.91 -24.10
N ILE A 104 26.97 -5.77 -24.32
CA ILE A 104 27.73 -4.61 -23.88
C ILE A 104 28.42 -4.01 -25.12
N THR A 105 28.21 -2.73 -25.36
CA THR A 105 28.77 -2.03 -26.51
C THR A 105 29.45 -0.73 -26.11
N GLY A 106 30.40 -0.25 -26.93
CA GLY A 106 31.09 1.02 -26.72
C GLY A 106 32.09 1.03 -25.56
N VAL A 107 32.68 -0.12 -25.26
CA VAL A 107 33.70 -0.25 -24.20
C VAL A 107 35.04 0.32 -24.67
N LYS A 108 35.53 1.37 -23.99
CA LYS A 108 36.82 2.01 -24.28
C LYS A 108 37.96 1.34 -23.48
N THR A 109 38.48 0.24 -24.02
CA THR A 109 39.44 -0.65 -23.38
C THR A 109 40.82 -0.01 -23.07
N PRO A 110 41.47 0.73 -23.99
CA PRO A 110 42.83 1.24 -23.72
C PRO A 110 42.91 2.18 -22.52
N LYS A 111 41.88 2.98 -22.30
CA LYS A 111 41.83 3.95 -21.20
C LYS A 111 41.65 3.28 -19.84
N ALA A 112 40.90 2.20 -19.77
CA ALA A 112 40.60 1.49 -18.53
C ALA A 112 41.85 0.84 -17.90
N LEU A 113 42.79 0.36 -18.70
CA LEU A 113 44.03 -0.25 -18.22
C LEU A 113 45.03 0.77 -17.62
N LEU A 114 45.03 1.99 -18.18
CA LEU A 114 45.95 3.05 -17.78
C LEU A 114 45.46 3.88 -16.60
N THR A 115 44.16 4.19 -16.56
CA THR A 115 43.56 5.17 -15.63
C THR A 115 42.69 4.55 -14.54
N ARG A 116 42.48 3.23 -14.54
CA ARG A 116 41.49 2.53 -13.69
C ARG A 116 40.03 3.06 -13.86
N GLU A 117 39.75 3.60 -15.02
CA GLU A 117 38.43 4.11 -15.36
C GLU A 117 37.71 3.19 -16.35
N LEU A 118 36.53 2.69 -15.99
CA LEU A 118 35.67 1.95 -16.89
C LEU A 118 34.75 2.92 -17.64
N GLN A 119 34.82 2.95 -18.96
CA GLN A 119 33.91 3.68 -19.84
C GLN A 119 33.23 2.71 -20.78
N GLY A 120 31.89 2.68 -20.72
CA GLY A 120 31.05 1.87 -21.60
C GLY A 120 29.96 2.72 -22.26
N GLY A 121 29.52 2.34 -23.45
CA GLY A 121 28.40 2.99 -24.11
C GLY A 121 27.09 2.42 -23.56
N ARG A 122 26.74 1.21 -23.96
CA ARG A 122 25.43 0.62 -23.64
C ARG A 122 25.55 -0.78 -23.09
N ILE A 123 24.76 -1.08 -22.06
CA ILE A 123 24.54 -2.42 -21.51
C ILE A 123 23.07 -2.75 -21.69
N VAL A 124 22.76 -3.88 -22.33
CA VAL A 124 21.40 -4.39 -22.51
C VAL A 124 21.31 -5.79 -21.97
N ILE A 125 20.28 -6.04 -21.19
CA ILE A 125 19.97 -7.35 -20.61
C ILE A 125 18.49 -7.63 -20.91
N ASP A 126 18.24 -8.65 -21.70
CA ASP A 126 16.90 -9.02 -22.11
C ASP A 126 16.40 -10.24 -21.34
N SER A 127 15.16 -10.12 -20.85
CA SER A 127 14.38 -11.18 -20.20
C SER A 127 15.11 -11.92 -19.06
N PRO A 128 15.86 -11.24 -18.17
CA PRO A 128 16.49 -11.93 -17.07
C PRO A 128 15.48 -12.46 -16.06
N VAL A 129 15.78 -13.63 -15.50
CA VAL A 129 15.05 -14.21 -14.38
C VAL A 129 15.92 -14.16 -13.14
N ILE A 130 15.45 -13.49 -12.10
CA ILE A 130 16.16 -13.25 -10.85
C ILE A 130 15.34 -13.86 -9.72
N GLU A 131 15.89 -14.85 -9.04
CA GLU A 131 15.27 -15.47 -7.88
C GLU A 131 16.12 -15.24 -6.64
N LEU A 132 15.49 -14.72 -5.59
CA LEU A 132 16.09 -14.49 -4.29
C LEU A 132 15.37 -15.35 -3.26
N ALA A 133 16.09 -16.25 -2.62
CA ALA A 133 15.58 -16.96 -1.46
C ALA A 133 16.13 -16.30 -0.19
N VAL A 134 15.24 -15.93 0.73
CA VAL A 134 15.56 -15.15 1.94
C VAL A 134 15.29 -15.97 3.19
N ASN A 135 16.23 -15.97 4.13
CA ASN A 135 16.04 -16.58 5.44
C ASN A 135 15.54 -15.50 6.44
N PRO A 136 14.25 -15.51 6.83
CA PRO A 136 13.68 -14.48 7.71
C PRO A 136 14.34 -14.43 9.09
N ALA A 137 14.75 -15.59 9.62
CA ALA A 137 15.34 -15.68 10.95
C ALA A 137 16.72 -15.00 11.04
N ARG A 138 17.49 -15.00 9.95
CA ARG A 138 18.79 -14.33 9.91
C ARG A 138 18.73 -12.85 9.56
N GLN A 139 17.67 -12.40 8.88
CA GLN A 139 17.46 -10.96 8.64
C GLN A 139 17.25 -10.16 9.94
N GLU A 140 16.77 -10.79 11.00
CA GLU A 140 16.60 -10.14 12.30
C GLU A 140 17.94 -10.00 13.06
N ALA A 141 18.88 -10.91 12.84
CA ALA A 141 20.18 -10.91 13.51
C ALA A 141 21.18 -9.90 12.91
N ASP A 142 21.07 -9.63 11.60
CA ASP A 142 22.06 -8.82 10.85
C ASP A 142 21.75 -7.30 10.85
N THR A 143 20.78 -6.86 11.67
CA THR A 143 20.38 -5.44 11.77
C THR A 143 21.32 -4.56 12.61
N SER A 144 22.37 -5.13 13.20
CA SER A 144 23.35 -4.39 14.02
C SER A 144 24.38 -3.57 13.21
N ALA A 145 24.48 -3.78 11.89
CA ALA A 145 25.39 -3.06 11.00
C ALA A 145 24.63 -2.33 9.88
N VAL A 146 23.64 -1.50 10.22
CA VAL A 146 23.09 -0.57 9.23
C VAL A 146 24.09 0.54 9.02
N SER A 147 24.73 0.57 7.84
CA SER A 147 25.62 1.67 7.44
C SER A 147 24.86 3.01 7.49
N ASP A 148 25.51 4.04 8.00
CA ASP A 148 24.98 5.40 8.00
C ASP A 148 24.78 5.96 6.57
N ASP A 149 25.49 5.39 5.58
CA ASP A 149 25.36 5.74 4.17
C ASP A 149 25.42 4.49 3.26
N PRO A 150 24.30 3.78 3.08
CA PRO A 150 24.23 2.59 2.24
C PRO A 150 24.59 2.84 0.76
N VAL A 151 24.36 4.06 0.26
CA VAL A 151 24.67 4.44 -1.13
C VAL A 151 26.17 4.55 -1.33
N ARG A 152 26.89 5.12 -0.36
CA ARG A 152 28.34 5.21 -0.38
C ARG A 152 29.00 3.83 -0.32
N ASP A 153 28.50 2.94 0.53
CA ASP A 153 29.04 1.59 0.65
C ASP A 153 28.82 0.79 -0.63
N MET A 154 27.68 0.95 -1.26
CA MET A 154 27.42 0.35 -2.56
C MET A 154 28.36 0.91 -3.63
N ALA A 155 28.57 2.23 -3.69
CA ALA A 155 29.54 2.83 -4.62
C ALA A 155 30.92 2.24 -4.45
N ARG A 156 31.41 2.07 -3.21
CA ARG A 156 32.69 1.45 -2.91
C ARG A 156 32.78 -0.01 -3.36
N GLN A 157 31.73 -0.79 -3.12
CA GLN A 157 31.67 -2.19 -3.54
C GLN A 157 31.71 -2.32 -5.06
N LEU A 158 30.97 -1.46 -5.78
CA LEU A 158 30.92 -1.44 -7.24
C LEU A 158 32.24 -1.01 -7.86
N LEU A 159 32.87 0.03 -7.31
CA LEU A 159 34.17 0.50 -7.79
C LEU A 159 35.26 -0.55 -7.59
N GLY A 160 35.25 -1.27 -6.47
CA GLY A 160 36.32 -2.22 -6.14
C GLY A 160 37.69 -1.55 -6.22
N LYS A 161 38.52 -1.93 -7.24
CA LYS A 161 39.84 -1.33 -7.53
C LYS A 161 39.78 -0.21 -8.59
N LEU A 162 38.61 0.08 -9.17
CA LEU A 162 38.45 1.14 -10.17
C LEU A 162 38.35 2.50 -9.49
N ALA A 163 38.85 3.53 -10.20
CA ALA A 163 38.69 4.92 -9.79
C ALA A 163 37.31 5.49 -10.22
N LYS A 164 36.79 4.98 -11.35
CA LYS A 164 35.56 5.49 -11.94
C LYS A 164 34.89 4.46 -12.84
N ILE A 165 33.57 4.40 -12.81
CA ILE A 165 32.72 3.68 -13.77
C ILE A 165 31.75 4.68 -14.40
N SER A 166 31.73 4.76 -15.71
CA SER A 166 30.78 5.57 -16.46
C SER A 166 30.18 4.79 -17.61
N VAL A 167 28.86 4.77 -17.70
CA VAL A 167 28.11 4.05 -18.74
C VAL A 167 27.00 4.96 -19.27
N ASP A 168 26.90 5.12 -20.58
CA ASP A 168 25.92 6.01 -21.18
C ASP A 168 24.49 5.52 -20.92
N SER A 169 24.25 4.20 -21.03
CA SER A 169 22.94 3.61 -20.68
C SER A 169 23.06 2.16 -20.21
N VAL A 170 22.22 1.83 -19.21
CA VAL A 170 21.96 0.45 -18.78
C VAL A 170 20.48 0.17 -18.95
N GLN A 171 20.15 -0.85 -19.72
CA GLN A 171 18.78 -1.27 -20.03
C GLN A 171 18.55 -2.70 -19.54
N LEU A 172 17.50 -2.87 -18.79
CA LEU A 172 16.97 -4.16 -18.38
C LEU A 172 15.56 -4.25 -18.97
N ASN A 173 15.32 -5.22 -19.83
CA ASN A 173 14.03 -5.39 -20.51
C ASN A 173 13.37 -6.67 -20.05
N HIS A 174 12.06 -6.64 -19.82
CA HIS A 174 11.20 -7.80 -19.54
C HIS A 174 11.69 -8.70 -18.39
N ALA A 175 12.32 -8.12 -17.37
CA ALA A 175 12.84 -8.87 -16.24
C ALA A 175 11.73 -9.49 -15.38
N THR A 176 11.99 -10.69 -14.85
CA THR A 176 11.19 -11.29 -13.80
C THR A 176 12.01 -11.38 -12.52
N LEU A 177 11.51 -10.83 -11.42
CA LEU A 177 12.12 -10.91 -10.10
C LEU A 177 11.18 -11.61 -9.13
N SER A 178 11.65 -12.68 -8.47
CA SER A 178 10.90 -13.34 -7.40
C SER A 178 11.72 -13.39 -6.10
N ILE A 179 11.03 -13.17 -4.99
CA ILE A 179 11.60 -13.29 -3.64
C ILE A 179 10.80 -14.36 -2.91
N ARG A 180 11.49 -15.41 -2.46
CA ARG A 180 10.91 -16.54 -1.74
C ARG A 180 11.42 -16.60 -0.30
N ASP A 181 10.60 -17.10 0.59
CA ASP A 181 11.00 -17.47 1.93
C ASP A 181 11.70 -18.84 1.87
N MET A 182 12.95 -18.95 2.37
CA MET A 182 13.72 -20.19 2.35
C MET A 182 13.09 -21.31 3.19
N GLN A 183 12.34 -20.96 4.24
CA GLN A 183 11.76 -21.95 5.16
C GLN A 183 10.47 -22.54 4.63
N THR A 184 9.61 -21.71 4.03
CA THR A 184 8.28 -22.13 3.57
C THR A 184 8.21 -22.37 2.07
N GLY A 185 9.18 -21.87 1.28
CA GLY A 185 9.14 -21.85 -0.18
C GLY A 185 8.11 -20.87 -0.76
N ASP A 186 7.36 -20.17 0.09
CA ASP A 186 6.33 -19.23 -0.36
C ASP A 186 6.93 -18.00 -1.05
N ILE A 187 6.27 -17.52 -2.09
CA ILE A 187 6.61 -16.26 -2.73
C ILE A 187 6.24 -15.12 -1.78
N VAL A 188 7.22 -14.28 -1.45
CA VAL A 188 7.05 -13.07 -0.63
C VAL A 188 6.77 -11.85 -1.51
N TYR A 189 7.45 -11.77 -2.66
CA TYR A 189 7.25 -10.74 -3.69
C TYR A 189 7.50 -11.34 -5.06
N ARG A 190 6.75 -10.86 -6.05
CA ARG A 190 7.00 -11.19 -7.45
C ARG A 190 6.74 -9.97 -8.32
N PHE A 191 7.71 -9.67 -9.17
CA PHE A 191 7.69 -8.60 -10.15
C PHE A 191 7.76 -9.23 -11.53
N ASP A 192 6.75 -9.02 -12.34
CA ASP A 192 6.69 -9.54 -13.69
C ASP A 192 6.83 -8.40 -14.70
N ASN A 193 7.58 -8.68 -15.76
CA ASN A 193 7.82 -7.78 -16.89
C ASN A 193 8.32 -6.38 -16.42
N VAL A 194 9.51 -6.39 -15.83
CA VAL A 194 10.16 -5.17 -15.34
C VAL A 194 11.10 -4.63 -16.39
N ASP A 195 10.88 -3.38 -16.78
CA ASP A 195 11.81 -2.60 -17.60
C ASP A 195 12.50 -1.56 -16.74
N LEU A 196 13.83 -1.42 -16.88
CA LEU A 196 14.63 -0.44 -16.19
C LEU A 196 15.57 0.24 -17.18
N LEU A 197 15.59 1.56 -17.15
CA LEU A 197 16.57 2.38 -17.89
C LEU A 197 17.31 3.29 -16.94
N LEU A 198 18.64 3.17 -16.92
CA LEU A 198 19.57 4.12 -16.31
C LEU A 198 20.32 4.84 -17.42
N SER A 199 20.31 6.17 -17.42
CA SER A 199 21.04 6.99 -18.37
C SER A 199 22.12 7.81 -17.68
N GLU A 200 23.27 7.96 -18.31
CA GLU A 200 24.41 8.68 -17.78
C GLU A 200 24.81 8.17 -16.37
N LEU A 201 25.01 6.85 -16.26
CA LEU A 201 25.48 6.22 -15.02
C LEU A 201 26.90 6.69 -14.73
N LEU A 202 27.14 7.16 -13.51
CA LEU A 202 28.45 7.57 -13.03
C LEU A 202 28.66 7.08 -11.58
N ILE A 203 29.65 6.25 -11.37
CA ILE A 203 30.09 5.80 -10.05
C ILE A 203 31.56 6.22 -9.87
N ASP A 204 31.79 7.08 -8.92
CA ASP A 204 33.10 7.51 -8.45
C ASP A 204 33.03 7.76 -6.93
N PRO A 205 34.13 8.08 -6.26
CA PRO A 205 34.13 8.31 -4.82
C PRO A 205 33.20 9.44 -4.34
N GLY A 206 32.84 10.38 -5.22
CA GLY A 206 31.96 11.52 -4.92
C GLY A 206 30.51 11.32 -5.33
N SER A 207 30.20 10.35 -6.17
CA SER A 207 28.86 10.16 -6.77
C SER A 207 27.76 9.85 -5.76
N HIS A 208 28.09 9.32 -4.56
CA HIS A 208 27.12 9.08 -3.50
C HIS A 208 26.51 10.37 -2.93
N ALA A 209 27.24 11.49 -2.99
CA ALA A 209 26.79 12.80 -2.53
C ALA A 209 26.05 13.61 -3.61
N ASP A 210 26.07 13.17 -4.87
CA ASP A 210 25.38 13.85 -5.98
C ASP A 210 23.86 13.58 -5.93
N THR A 211 23.13 14.50 -5.28
CA THR A 211 21.67 14.43 -5.12
C THR A 211 20.90 14.63 -6.44
N SER A 212 21.55 14.99 -7.56
CA SER A 212 20.92 15.06 -8.88
C SER A 212 20.75 13.68 -9.52
N ARG A 213 21.37 12.63 -8.95
CA ARG A 213 21.36 11.27 -9.48
C ARG A 213 20.47 10.34 -8.66
N ILE A 214 19.80 9.44 -9.36
CA ILE A 214 19.07 8.30 -8.77
C ILE A 214 19.81 7.03 -9.21
N LEU A 215 20.22 6.17 -8.24
CA LEU A 215 21.04 4.98 -8.53
C LEU A 215 22.28 5.32 -9.39
N PHE A 216 22.98 6.40 -9.04
CA PHE A 216 24.15 6.91 -9.77
C PHE A 216 23.88 7.39 -11.21
N SER A 217 22.61 7.40 -11.66
CA SER A 217 22.22 7.83 -13.02
C SER A 217 21.52 9.20 -13.01
N ARG A 218 21.71 9.99 -14.07
CA ARG A 218 20.98 11.24 -14.25
C ARG A 218 19.55 11.01 -14.72
N GLY A 219 19.34 10.02 -15.59
CA GLY A 219 18.03 9.57 -16.01
C GLY A 219 17.72 8.20 -15.40
N PHE A 220 16.58 8.07 -14.75
CA PHE A 220 16.06 6.83 -14.18
C PHE A 220 14.61 6.64 -14.59
N SER A 221 14.30 5.50 -15.19
CA SER A 221 12.92 5.08 -15.36
C SER A 221 12.76 3.60 -15.06
N ILE A 222 11.62 3.25 -14.48
CA ILE A 222 11.23 1.86 -14.21
C ILE A 222 9.76 1.68 -14.57
N ALA A 223 9.46 0.58 -15.27
CA ALA A 223 8.12 0.09 -15.48
C ALA A 223 8.03 -1.35 -14.94
N CYS A 224 6.87 -1.71 -14.40
CA CYS A 224 6.58 -3.06 -13.96
C CYS A 224 5.12 -3.37 -14.30
N GLU A 225 4.89 -4.42 -15.08
CA GLU A 225 3.54 -4.77 -15.49
C GLU A 225 2.72 -5.27 -14.32
N LYS A 226 3.32 -6.14 -13.49
CA LYS A 226 2.62 -6.74 -12.36
C LYS A 226 3.54 -6.98 -11.18
N LEU A 227 3.08 -6.56 -10.01
CA LEU A 227 3.74 -6.75 -8.74
C LEU A 227 2.78 -7.42 -7.75
N LEU A 228 3.20 -8.55 -7.20
CA LEU A 228 2.43 -9.37 -6.28
C LEU A 228 3.02 -9.33 -4.87
N PHE A 229 2.13 -9.14 -3.88
CA PHE A 229 2.43 -9.20 -2.45
C PHE A 229 1.44 -10.14 -1.76
N PRO A 230 1.70 -11.43 -1.68
CA PRO A 230 0.85 -12.33 -0.90
C PRO A 230 0.97 -12.03 0.59
N SER A 231 -0.15 -12.07 1.31
CA SER A 231 -0.11 -11.85 2.77
C SER A 231 0.43 -13.08 3.51
N LYS A 232 1.20 -12.88 4.59
CA LYS A 232 1.76 -13.97 5.42
C LYS A 232 0.72 -14.98 5.90
N LYS A 233 -0.52 -14.54 6.17
CA LYS A 233 -1.63 -15.40 6.62
C LYS A 233 -2.50 -15.90 5.47
N LYS A 234 -2.09 -15.67 4.22
CA LYS A 234 -2.86 -16.04 3.01
C LYS A 234 -4.32 -15.55 3.00
N LYS A 235 -4.67 -14.56 3.86
CA LYS A 235 -6.01 -13.96 3.91
C LYS A 235 -6.26 -12.94 2.81
N TYR A 236 -5.19 -12.29 2.34
CA TYR A 236 -5.24 -11.25 1.31
C TYR A 236 -4.15 -11.47 0.28
N LYS A 237 -4.43 -11.03 -0.93
CA LYS A 237 -3.50 -10.85 -2.02
C LYS A 237 -3.49 -9.37 -2.40
N THR A 238 -2.33 -8.77 -2.50
CA THR A 238 -2.19 -7.41 -3.01
C THR A 238 -1.50 -7.47 -4.36
N GLU A 239 -2.11 -6.87 -5.36
CA GLU A 239 -1.57 -6.73 -6.71
C GLU A 239 -1.44 -5.25 -7.07
N ILE A 240 -0.34 -4.90 -7.72
CA ILE A 240 -0.12 -3.61 -8.36
C ILE A 240 0.17 -3.89 -9.82
N GLU A 241 -0.56 -3.25 -10.72
CA GLU A 241 -0.43 -3.40 -12.17
C GLU A 241 -0.06 -2.07 -12.81
N GLN A 242 0.76 -2.14 -13.86
CA GLN A 242 1.18 -1.00 -14.68
C GLN A 242 1.84 0.12 -13.86
N LEU A 243 2.77 -0.27 -12.99
CA LEU A 243 3.58 0.69 -12.25
C LEU A 243 4.61 1.30 -13.21
N ARG A 244 4.71 2.63 -13.25
CA ARG A 244 5.70 3.38 -14.03
C ARG A 244 6.21 4.57 -13.22
N TYR A 245 7.51 4.72 -13.20
CA TYR A 245 8.16 5.91 -12.68
C TYR A 245 9.21 6.42 -13.67
N ALA A 246 9.24 7.73 -13.90
CA ALA A 246 10.28 8.37 -14.70
C ALA A 246 10.80 9.63 -13.99
N SER A 247 12.10 9.68 -13.81
CA SER A 247 12.76 10.82 -13.15
C SER A 247 12.69 12.12 -13.96
N LEU A 248 12.50 12.04 -15.27
CA LEU A 248 12.31 13.22 -16.12
C LEU A 248 11.02 13.97 -15.80
N ASN A 249 9.95 13.23 -15.53
CA ASN A 249 8.63 13.79 -15.21
C ASN A 249 8.39 13.92 -13.71
N ASN A 250 9.27 13.35 -12.88
CA ASN A 250 9.10 13.26 -11.43
C ASN A 250 7.71 12.75 -11.03
N SER A 251 7.20 11.77 -11.75
CA SER A 251 5.87 11.19 -11.55
C SER A 251 5.93 9.67 -11.41
N LEU A 252 5.11 9.16 -10.47
CA LEU A 252 4.81 7.74 -10.33
C LEU A 252 3.37 7.51 -10.78
N GLU A 253 3.17 6.58 -11.67
CA GLU A 253 1.86 6.15 -12.16
C GLU A 253 1.65 4.68 -11.84
N ILE A 254 0.42 4.35 -11.42
CA ILE A 254 -0.02 2.97 -11.19
C ILE A 254 -1.39 2.84 -11.83
N GLY A 255 -1.54 1.92 -12.78
CA GLY A 255 -2.82 1.70 -13.45
C GLY A 255 -3.86 1.15 -12.49
N ARG A 256 -3.49 0.13 -11.72
CA ARG A 256 -4.37 -0.54 -10.76
C ARG A 256 -3.62 -1.01 -9.52
N MET A 257 -4.22 -0.84 -8.35
CA MET A 257 -3.81 -1.47 -7.09
C MET A 257 -5.01 -2.15 -6.45
N ARG A 258 -4.91 -3.45 -6.16
CA ARG A 258 -5.97 -4.26 -5.58
C ARG A 258 -5.50 -4.95 -4.31
N VAL A 259 -6.30 -4.85 -3.25
CA VAL A 259 -6.20 -5.66 -2.03
C VAL A 259 -7.40 -6.59 -2.02
N GLU A 260 -7.17 -7.84 -2.41
CA GLU A 260 -8.20 -8.85 -2.61
C GLU A 260 -8.21 -9.86 -1.47
N PRO A 261 -9.35 -10.03 -0.79
CA PRO A 261 -9.51 -11.09 0.20
C PRO A 261 -9.62 -12.45 -0.50
N GLN A 262 -8.90 -13.45 0.02
CA GLN A 262 -8.81 -14.79 -0.60
C GLN A 262 -9.95 -15.72 -0.18
N TYR A 263 -10.83 -15.26 0.70
CA TYR A 263 -11.97 -16.01 1.21
C TYR A 263 -13.27 -15.20 1.02
N SER A 264 -14.39 -15.88 0.83
CA SER A 264 -15.72 -15.27 0.85
C SER A 264 -15.99 -14.56 2.20
N GLU A 265 -17.02 -13.75 2.28
CA GLU A 265 -17.39 -13.04 3.52
C GLU A 265 -17.63 -14.02 4.68
N GLU A 266 -18.36 -15.11 4.42
CA GLU A 266 -18.69 -16.13 5.43
C GLU A 266 -17.48 -16.95 5.84
N GLU A 267 -16.67 -17.39 4.88
CA GLU A 267 -15.44 -18.14 5.16
C GLU A 267 -14.42 -17.30 5.93
N PHE A 268 -14.27 -16.02 5.55
CA PHE A 268 -13.36 -15.10 6.23
C PHE A 268 -13.75 -14.94 7.71
N ALA A 269 -15.04 -14.76 7.99
CA ALA A 269 -15.57 -14.66 9.34
C ALA A 269 -15.35 -15.96 10.12
N ARG A 270 -15.65 -17.13 9.52
CA ARG A 270 -15.47 -18.46 10.11
C ARG A 270 -14.00 -18.74 10.46
N ILE A 271 -13.06 -18.43 9.57
CA ILE A 271 -11.62 -18.64 9.78
C ILE A 271 -11.09 -17.66 10.84
N SER A 272 -11.60 -16.44 10.88
CA SER A 272 -11.19 -15.42 11.84
C SER A 272 -11.65 -15.71 13.24
N ARG A 273 -12.80 -16.37 13.41
CA ARG A 273 -13.45 -16.76 14.69
C ARG A 273 -13.78 -15.57 15.62
N THR A 274 -13.54 -14.35 15.18
CA THR A 274 -13.81 -13.11 15.91
C THR A 274 -14.29 -12.03 14.95
N GLN A 275 -14.87 -10.96 15.47
CA GLN A 275 -15.38 -9.81 14.71
C GLN A 275 -14.21 -9.00 14.12
N ILE A 276 -13.63 -9.48 13.01
CA ILE A 276 -12.55 -8.79 12.26
C ILE A 276 -13.12 -8.23 10.96
N ASP A 277 -12.70 -7.01 10.61
CA ASP A 277 -13.07 -6.41 9.33
C ASP A 277 -12.39 -7.15 8.17
N ARG A 278 -13.16 -7.48 7.14
CA ARG A 278 -12.69 -7.97 5.84
C ARG A 278 -12.69 -6.80 4.85
N TYR A 279 -11.54 -6.56 4.26
CA TYR A 279 -11.31 -5.46 3.34
C TYR A 279 -11.26 -5.96 1.90
N ASP A 280 -11.89 -5.26 0.97
CA ASP A 280 -11.76 -5.45 -0.48
C ASP A 280 -11.57 -4.07 -1.10
N PHE A 281 -10.36 -3.75 -1.55
CA PHE A 281 -10.00 -2.43 -2.04
C PHE A 281 -9.49 -2.51 -3.46
N LEU A 282 -9.96 -1.59 -4.28
CA LEU A 282 -9.52 -1.34 -5.63
C LEU A 282 -9.24 0.15 -5.80
N LEU A 283 -8.05 0.49 -6.29
CA LEU A 283 -7.67 1.84 -6.65
C LEU A 283 -7.18 1.81 -8.10
N GLU A 284 -7.66 2.73 -8.93
CA GLU A 284 -7.29 2.81 -10.33
C GLU A 284 -6.82 4.23 -10.69
N ASN A 285 -5.99 4.32 -11.72
CA ASN A 285 -5.46 5.57 -12.24
C ASN A 285 -4.79 6.42 -11.15
N ILE A 286 -3.85 5.81 -10.43
CA ILE A 286 -3.11 6.45 -9.36
C ILE A 286 -1.93 7.21 -9.97
N ARG A 287 -1.83 8.52 -9.68
CA ARG A 287 -0.72 9.36 -10.12
C ARG A 287 -0.20 10.18 -8.96
N LEU A 288 1.08 10.02 -8.65
CA LEU A 288 1.83 10.86 -7.71
C LEU A 288 2.76 11.78 -8.52
N SER A 289 2.61 13.10 -8.38
CA SER A 289 3.29 14.08 -9.24
C SER A 289 4.19 15.01 -8.45
N HIS A 290 5.22 15.54 -9.13
CA HIS A 290 6.23 16.44 -8.58
C HIS A 290 6.94 15.83 -7.37
N ILE A 291 7.39 14.57 -7.53
CA ILE A 291 8.13 13.85 -6.50
C ILE A 291 9.50 14.51 -6.33
N ASP A 292 9.90 14.80 -5.09
CA ASP A 292 11.26 15.29 -4.81
C ASP A 292 12.30 14.19 -5.06
N ARG A 293 13.04 14.32 -6.17
CA ARG A 293 14.07 13.36 -6.60
C ARG A 293 15.19 13.17 -5.58
N ARG A 294 15.56 14.24 -4.85
CA ARG A 294 16.69 14.21 -3.89
C ARG A 294 16.47 13.27 -2.74
N SER A 295 15.23 12.91 -2.49
CA SER A 295 14.85 12.14 -1.31
C SER A 295 14.12 10.83 -1.63
N PHE A 296 14.03 10.45 -2.89
CA PHE A 296 13.24 9.31 -3.38
C PHE A 296 13.46 8.00 -2.60
N TRP A 297 14.67 7.77 -2.10
CA TRP A 297 15.00 6.54 -1.37
C TRP A 297 14.81 6.62 0.15
N SER A 298 14.74 7.80 0.72
CA SER A 298 14.68 8.01 2.18
C SER A 298 13.34 8.53 2.66
N ARG A 299 12.60 9.23 1.82
CA ARG A 299 11.31 9.85 2.12
C ARG A 299 10.51 10.08 0.85
N ILE A 300 9.19 10.19 0.95
CA ILE A 300 8.33 10.54 -0.17
C ILE A 300 7.80 11.96 0.05
N ILE A 301 8.22 12.88 -0.81
CA ILE A 301 7.71 14.25 -0.85
C ILE A 301 7.13 14.46 -2.23
N ALA A 302 5.85 14.84 -2.30
CA ALA A 302 5.15 15.08 -3.56
C ALA A 302 4.12 16.21 -3.41
N ASP A 303 3.81 16.87 -4.52
CA ASP A 303 2.80 17.92 -4.51
C ASP A 303 1.39 17.35 -4.55
N SER A 304 1.14 16.37 -5.41
CA SER A 304 -0.20 15.83 -5.59
C SER A 304 -0.23 14.33 -5.76
N LEU A 305 -1.25 13.72 -5.17
CA LEU A 305 -1.70 12.36 -5.42
C LEU A 305 -3.10 12.43 -6.03
N VAL A 306 -3.30 11.87 -7.20
CA VAL A 306 -4.62 11.71 -7.81
C VAL A 306 -4.95 10.23 -7.89
N VAL A 307 -6.15 9.86 -7.46
CA VAL A 307 -6.66 8.49 -7.53
C VAL A 307 -8.01 8.55 -8.25
N GLY A 308 -8.11 7.84 -9.34
CA GLY A 308 -9.33 7.76 -10.14
C GLY A 308 -10.38 6.83 -9.55
N ASN A 309 -11.03 6.07 -10.38
CA ASN A 309 -12.07 5.12 -9.97
C ASN A 309 -11.59 4.19 -8.86
N SER A 310 -12.20 4.28 -7.69
CA SER A 310 -11.80 3.49 -6.53
C SER A 310 -12.99 2.81 -5.87
N SER A 311 -12.75 1.67 -5.25
CA SER A 311 -13.76 0.93 -4.49
C SER A 311 -13.17 0.50 -3.15
N PHE A 312 -13.82 0.90 -2.07
CA PHE A 312 -13.46 0.56 -0.71
C PHE A 312 -14.62 -0.18 -0.07
N LYS A 313 -14.50 -1.50 0.09
CA LYS A 313 -15.54 -2.32 0.72
C LYS A 313 -15.03 -2.92 2.01
N VAL A 314 -15.83 -2.79 3.05
CA VAL A 314 -15.55 -3.35 4.37
C VAL A 314 -16.72 -4.21 4.79
N TYR A 315 -16.47 -5.48 5.10
CA TYR A 315 -17.46 -6.39 5.66
C TYR A 315 -17.13 -6.72 7.11
N HIS A 316 -18.16 -6.77 7.96
CA HIS A 316 -18.06 -7.07 9.36
C HIS A 316 -19.19 -8.04 9.79
N ASP A 317 -18.84 -9.10 10.52
CA ASP A 317 -19.83 -10.07 11.00
C ASP A 317 -19.97 -10.02 12.52
N LEU A 318 -21.15 -9.62 13.00
CA LEU A 318 -21.47 -9.54 14.43
C LEU A 318 -21.84 -10.89 15.05
N SER A 319 -21.93 -11.98 14.26
CA SER A 319 -22.30 -13.31 14.75
C SER A 319 -21.21 -13.97 15.59
N TYR A 320 -19.97 -13.46 15.48
CA TYR A 320 -18.82 -13.98 16.22
C TYR A 320 -18.51 -13.16 17.48
N PRO A 321 -17.72 -13.71 18.42
CA PRO A 321 -17.24 -12.97 19.57
C PRO A 321 -16.44 -11.72 19.18
N ARG A 322 -16.48 -10.69 20.01
CA ARG A 322 -15.68 -9.49 19.78
C ARG A 322 -14.18 -9.80 19.75
N ASP A 323 -13.47 -9.17 18.82
CA ASP A 323 -12.01 -9.22 18.83
C ASP A 323 -11.47 -8.52 20.08
N SER A 324 -10.49 -9.14 20.74
CA SER A 324 -9.81 -8.55 21.91
C SER A 324 -8.82 -7.45 21.53
N VAL A 325 -8.45 -7.33 20.22
CA VAL A 325 -7.46 -6.37 19.75
C VAL A 325 -8.05 -4.96 19.69
N SER A 326 -7.54 -4.07 20.54
CA SER A 326 -7.91 -2.66 20.52
C SER A 326 -7.48 -1.96 19.23
N LYS A 327 -8.36 -1.08 18.71
CA LYS A 327 -8.09 -0.15 17.62
C LYS A 327 -7.78 1.28 18.11
N VAL A 328 -7.58 1.47 19.42
CA VAL A 328 -7.07 2.73 19.98
C VAL A 328 -5.68 3.02 19.41
N GLY A 329 -5.41 4.27 19.06
CA GLY A 329 -4.16 4.66 18.43
C GLY A 329 -4.01 4.17 16.98
N LYS A 330 -5.11 3.79 16.29
CA LYS A 330 -5.13 3.28 14.91
C LYS A 330 -6.03 4.08 13.98
N TYR A 331 -6.36 5.32 14.31
CA TYR A 331 -7.00 6.22 13.36
C TYR A 331 -6.05 6.58 12.21
N PRO A 332 -6.54 7.01 11.04
CA PRO A 332 -5.70 7.29 9.87
C PRO A 332 -4.52 8.22 10.17
N GLN A 333 -4.73 9.32 10.91
CA GLN A 333 -3.67 10.23 11.30
C GLN A 333 -2.67 9.59 12.26
N GLN A 334 -3.12 8.76 13.21
CA GLN A 334 -2.24 8.06 14.14
C GLN A 334 -1.40 6.97 13.42
N LEU A 335 -1.99 6.28 12.42
CA LEU A 335 -1.26 5.31 11.60
C LEU A 335 -0.25 6.00 10.68
N LEU A 336 -0.60 7.18 10.14
CA LEU A 336 0.33 8.02 9.37
C LEU A 336 1.55 8.40 10.19
N MET A 337 1.37 8.81 11.45
CA MET A 337 2.47 9.14 12.36
C MET A 337 3.35 7.93 12.73
N LYS A 338 2.79 6.72 12.71
CA LYS A 338 3.50 5.45 12.97
C LYS A 338 4.13 4.84 11.71
N LEU A 339 3.94 5.46 10.55
CA LEU A 339 4.55 5.01 9.32
C LEU A 339 6.07 5.23 9.39
N GLY A 340 6.86 4.16 9.29
CA GLY A 340 8.32 4.22 9.34
C GLY A 340 8.99 4.88 8.11
N LEU A 341 8.19 5.37 7.15
CA LEU A 341 8.65 6.10 5.97
C LEU A 341 8.22 7.57 6.11
N PRO A 342 9.16 8.53 6.14
CA PRO A 342 8.81 9.94 6.09
C PRO A 342 8.03 10.28 4.81
N LEU A 343 6.84 10.85 4.98
CA LEU A 343 5.89 11.13 3.91
C LEU A 343 5.38 12.57 4.01
N SER A 344 5.32 13.26 2.87
CA SER A 344 4.63 14.56 2.75
C SER A 344 3.99 14.67 1.37
N ILE A 345 2.66 14.64 1.31
CA ILE A 345 1.87 14.91 0.11
C ILE A 345 1.01 16.13 0.39
N ARG A 346 1.16 17.19 -0.41
CA ARG A 346 0.45 18.45 -0.19
C ARG A 346 -1.05 18.25 -0.34
N THR A 347 -1.47 17.58 -1.41
CA THR A 347 -2.89 17.36 -1.71
C THR A 347 -3.10 15.99 -2.33
N ALA A 348 -4.09 15.25 -1.82
CA ALA A 348 -4.60 14.05 -2.49
C ALA A 348 -6.03 14.28 -2.96
N VAL A 349 -6.35 13.84 -4.17
CA VAL A 349 -7.67 13.95 -4.79
C VAL A 349 -8.15 12.57 -5.18
N PHE A 350 -9.32 12.20 -4.70
CA PHE A 350 -10.05 11.00 -5.09
C PHE A 350 -11.26 11.41 -5.94
N THR A 351 -11.45 10.72 -7.06
CA THR A 351 -12.58 10.97 -7.97
C THR A 351 -13.34 9.68 -8.23
N HIS A 352 -14.67 9.79 -8.37
CA HIS A 352 -15.55 8.67 -8.73
C HIS A 352 -15.34 7.40 -7.89
N SER A 353 -15.15 7.57 -6.59
CA SER A 353 -14.93 6.45 -5.69
C SER A 353 -16.25 5.89 -5.14
N PHE A 354 -16.23 4.61 -4.80
CA PHE A 354 -17.33 3.91 -4.15
C PHE A 354 -16.89 3.43 -2.77
N ILE A 355 -17.68 3.67 -1.75
CA ILE A 355 -17.44 3.19 -0.38
C ILE A 355 -18.63 2.37 0.08
N GLU A 356 -18.39 1.15 0.57
CA GLU A 356 -19.39 0.27 1.17
C GLU A 356 -18.92 -0.22 2.53
N TYR A 357 -19.79 -0.08 3.52
CA TYR A 357 -19.69 -0.78 4.79
C TYR A 357 -20.86 -1.73 4.92
N LYS A 358 -20.58 -3.04 5.04
CA LYS A 358 -21.56 -4.10 5.16
C LYS A 358 -21.39 -4.80 6.50
N GLU A 359 -22.48 -4.92 7.27
CA GLU A 359 -22.46 -5.52 8.60
C GLU A 359 -23.57 -6.58 8.73
N LYS A 360 -23.20 -7.82 9.08
CA LYS A 360 -24.15 -8.90 9.35
C LYS A 360 -24.61 -8.87 10.80
N ASN A 361 -25.92 -8.83 10.98
CA ASN A 361 -26.54 -8.82 12.31
C ASN A 361 -27.05 -10.21 12.69
N PRO A 362 -26.58 -10.81 13.79
CA PRO A 362 -27.00 -12.15 14.22
C PRO A 362 -28.49 -12.25 14.59
N LYS A 363 -29.14 -11.11 14.93
CA LYS A 363 -30.56 -11.08 15.28
C LYS A 363 -31.47 -11.22 14.08
N SER A 364 -31.07 -10.60 12.95
CA SER A 364 -31.82 -10.69 11.69
C SER A 364 -31.37 -11.87 10.82
N GLY A 365 -30.12 -12.35 10.99
CA GLY A 365 -29.46 -13.28 10.08
C GLY A 365 -28.92 -12.60 8.81
N HIS A 366 -29.33 -11.36 8.53
CA HIS A 366 -29.02 -10.63 7.29
C HIS A 366 -27.97 -9.54 7.48
N ALA A 367 -27.38 -9.11 6.36
CA ALA A 367 -26.40 -8.03 6.34
C ALA A 367 -27.01 -6.73 5.80
N GLY A 368 -26.85 -5.65 6.56
CA GLY A 368 -27.18 -4.31 6.11
C GLY A 368 -25.98 -3.62 5.46
N LYS A 369 -26.24 -2.66 4.57
CA LYS A 369 -25.22 -1.94 3.80
C LYS A 369 -25.39 -0.44 3.96
N VAL A 370 -24.28 0.24 4.21
CA VAL A 370 -24.12 1.69 4.08
C VAL A 370 -23.25 1.93 2.86
N GLN A 371 -23.75 2.68 1.89
CA GLN A 371 -23.09 2.88 0.60
C GLN A 371 -23.01 4.36 0.26
N PHE A 372 -21.83 4.77 -0.23
CA PHE A 372 -21.57 6.10 -0.76
C PHE A 372 -21.07 5.96 -2.19
N PHE A 373 -21.79 6.59 -3.11
CA PHE A 373 -21.53 6.56 -4.54
C PHE A 373 -20.93 7.90 -5.00
N ASP A 374 -20.20 7.88 -6.09
CA ASP A 374 -19.53 9.05 -6.70
C ASP A 374 -18.78 9.89 -5.67
N VAL A 375 -18.07 9.22 -4.77
CA VAL A 375 -17.31 9.90 -3.73
C VAL A 375 -16.18 10.68 -4.36
N ARG A 376 -16.16 11.99 -4.11
CA ARG A 376 -15.06 12.90 -4.45
C ARG A 376 -14.50 13.44 -3.15
N ALA A 377 -13.19 13.28 -2.98
CA ALA A 377 -12.54 13.75 -1.77
C ALA A 377 -11.26 14.50 -2.09
N VAL A 378 -11.05 15.59 -1.37
CA VAL A 378 -9.79 16.34 -1.36
C VAL A 378 -9.21 16.27 0.04
N ILE A 379 -7.97 15.77 0.14
CA ILE A 379 -7.25 15.61 1.40
C ILE A 379 -6.02 16.51 1.34
N GLY A 380 -5.96 17.49 2.21
CA GLY A 380 -4.83 18.42 2.33
C GLY A 380 -3.88 18.04 3.47
N ASN A 381 -2.59 18.27 3.25
CA ASN A 381 -1.54 18.14 4.27
C ASN A 381 -1.40 16.73 4.85
N ILE A 382 -1.16 15.75 3.98
CA ILE A 382 -0.86 14.37 4.41
C ILE A 382 0.64 14.30 4.73
N THR A 383 1.01 14.43 6.00
CA THR A 383 2.43 14.41 6.39
C THR A 383 2.65 13.81 7.78
N ASN A 384 3.75 13.05 7.93
CA ASN A 384 4.31 12.62 9.21
C ASN A 384 5.69 13.29 9.47
N MET A 385 6.07 14.25 8.64
CA MET A 385 7.37 14.92 8.75
C MET A 385 7.29 16.06 9.77
N PRO A 386 8.21 16.15 10.76
CA PRO A 386 8.18 17.17 11.81
C PRO A 386 8.09 18.61 11.29
N ALA A 387 8.85 18.95 10.25
CA ALA A 387 8.83 20.29 9.65
C ALA A 387 7.50 20.63 8.97
N GLY A 388 6.78 19.64 8.43
CA GLY A 388 5.44 19.80 7.85
C GLY A 388 4.41 20.07 8.95
N ILE A 389 4.44 19.25 10.00
CA ILE A 389 3.54 19.32 11.15
C ILE A 389 3.73 20.63 11.92
N ALA A 390 4.98 21.10 12.07
CA ALA A 390 5.26 22.39 12.75
C ALA A 390 4.65 23.59 12.01
N ARG A 391 4.46 23.51 10.70
CA ARG A 391 3.79 24.54 9.89
C ARG A 391 2.27 24.42 9.93
N ASN A 392 1.76 23.21 9.90
CA ASN A 392 0.34 22.90 9.95
C ASN A 392 0.16 21.47 10.48
N ASP A 393 -0.44 21.32 11.64
CA ASP A 393 -0.71 20.04 12.29
C ASP A 393 -2.07 19.44 11.93
N GLN A 394 -2.81 20.06 11.01
CA GLN A 394 -4.13 19.58 10.58
C GLN A 394 -4.06 18.94 9.20
N CYS A 395 -4.56 17.71 9.09
CA CYS A 395 -4.91 17.08 7.83
C CYS A 395 -6.42 17.25 7.60
N VAL A 396 -6.80 17.91 6.52
CA VAL A 396 -8.19 18.25 6.25
C VAL A 396 -8.71 17.41 5.10
N VAL A 397 -9.84 16.74 5.32
CA VAL A 397 -10.58 15.97 4.30
C VAL A 397 -11.89 16.70 4.00
N SER A 398 -12.10 17.05 2.74
CA SER A 398 -13.40 17.53 2.24
C SER A 398 -13.95 16.46 1.31
N LEU A 399 -15.19 16.03 1.56
CA LEU A 399 -15.83 14.91 0.88
C LEU A 399 -17.20 15.31 0.35
N HIS A 400 -17.48 14.93 -0.89
CA HIS A 400 -18.80 14.97 -1.50
C HIS A 400 -19.17 13.56 -1.99
N ALA A 401 -20.40 13.12 -1.76
CA ALA A 401 -20.89 11.79 -2.15
C ALA A 401 -22.40 11.76 -2.37
N SER A 402 -22.88 10.70 -3.01
CA SER A 402 -24.30 10.33 -3.01
C SER A 402 -24.54 9.18 -2.03
N PHE A 403 -25.21 9.47 -0.92
CA PHE A 403 -25.57 8.48 0.09
C PHE A 403 -26.72 7.61 -0.43
N LEU A 404 -26.52 6.29 -0.49
CA LEU A 404 -27.47 5.28 -1.00
C LEU A 404 -28.05 5.59 -2.39
N ARG A 405 -27.41 6.41 -3.22
CA ARG A 405 -27.92 6.99 -4.48
C ARG A 405 -29.18 7.85 -4.29
N ALA A 406 -29.51 8.21 -3.07
CA ALA A 406 -30.75 8.88 -2.70
C ALA A 406 -30.54 10.33 -2.27
N ALA A 407 -29.47 10.64 -1.55
CA ALA A 407 -29.22 11.97 -1.03
C ALA A 407 -27.78 12.45 -1.26
N PRO A 408 -27.56 13.73 -1.61
CA PRO A 408 -26.23 14.32 -1.62
C PRO A 408 -25.71 14.46 -0.16
N LEU A 409 -24.44 14.13 0.04
CA LEU A 409 -23.73 14.27 1.31
C LEU A 409 -22.48 15.11 1.10
N ASN A 410 -22.31 16.14 1.91
CA ASN A 410 -21.06 16.87 2.05
C ASN A 410 -20.53 16.66 3.46
N ALA A 411 -19.25 16.34 3.60
CA ALA A 411 -18.62 16.19 4.91
C ALA A 411 -17.21 16.77 4.93
N ARG A 412 -16.82 17.25 6.10
CA ARG A 412 -15.49 17.77 6.38
C ARG A 412 -14.93 17.10 7.63
N LEU A 413 -13.70 16.58 7.53
CA LEU A 413 -12.96 16.05 8.67
C LEU A 413 -11.69 16.87 8.86
N VAL A 414 -11.38 17.22 10.10
CA VAL A 414 -10.13 17.88 10.51
C VAL A 414 -9.41 16.94 11.46
N LEU A 415 -8.34 16.30 10.99
CA LEU A 415 -7.57 15.32 11.73
C LEU A 415 -6.34 15.99 12.34
N LEU A 416 -6.17 15.94 13.67
CA LEU A 416 -5.01 16.50 14.35
C LEU A 416 -3.84 15.50 14.30
N LEU A 417 -2.81 15.81 13.51
CA LEU A 417 -1.73 14.89 13.20
C LEU A 417 -0.87 14.52 14.40
N LYS A 418 -0.62 15.47 15.30
CA LYS A 418 0.28 15.29 16.45
C LYS A 418 -0.45 14.90 17.73
N ASP A 419 -1.76 14.76 17.68
CA ASP A 419 -2.56 14.50 18.87
C ASP A 419 -2.50 13.05 19.32
N GLU A 420 -2.03 12.80 20.54
CA GLU A 420 -1.86 11.46 21.10
C GLU A 420 -3.19 10.74 21.33
N LYS A 421 -4.24 11.48 21.64
CA LYS A 421 -5.60 10.94 21.81
C LYS A 421 -6.34 10.76 20.49
N GLY A 422 -5.69 11.08 19.35
CA GLY A 422 -6.27 10.94 18.03
C GLY A 422 -7.46 11.86 17.78
N ARG A 423 -7.49 13.06 18.38
CA ARG A 423 -8.61 13.99 18.23
C ARG A 423 -8.82 14.37 16.77
N PHE A 424 -10.09 14.45 16.41
CA PHE A 424 -10.54 14.96 15.13
C PHE A 424 -11.93 15.55 15.25
N HIS A 425 -12.23 16.48 14.36
CA HIS A 425 -13.56 17.06 14.21
C HIS A 425 -14.17 16.55 12.90
N VAL A 426 -15.47 16.25 12.91
CA VAL A 426 -16.22 15.89 11.71
C VAL A 426 -17.55 16.58 11.68
N SER A 427 -17.83 17.28 10.57
CA SER A 427 -19.12 17.91 10.32
C SER A 427 -19.63 17.55 8.92
N GLY A 428 -20.95 17.60 8.72
CA GLY A 428 -21.51 17.35 7.41
C GLY A 428 -22.99 17.61 7.32
N ASP A 429 -23.41 17.71 6.06
CA ASP A 429 -24.76 18.00 5.64
C ASP A 429 -25.24 16.96 4.61
N MET A 430 -26.37 16.36 4.86
CA MET A 430 -27.04 15.46 3.93
C MET A 430 -28.37 16.08 3.48
N GLY A 431 -28.60 16.09 2.18
CA GLY A 431 -29.84 16.58 1.58
C GLY A 431 -31.01 15.63 1.78
N SER A 432 -32.11 15.95 1.11
CA SER A 432 -33.36 15.19 1.24
C SER A 432 -33.25 13.77 0.70
N LEU A 433 -33.96 12.85 1.33
CA LEU A 433 -34.15 11.47 0.87
C LEU A 433 -35.53 10.91 1.28
N ASP A 434 -36.07 10.05 0.45
CA ASP A 434 -37.20 9.18 0.81
C ASP A 434 -36.72 8.12 1.80
N VAL A 435 -37.40 7.98 2.95
CA VAL A 435 -36.99 7.05 4.00
C VAL A 435 -36.94 5.58 3.57
N HIS A 436 -37.73 5.20 2.51
CA HIS A 436 -37.66 3.84 1.96
C HIS A 436 -36.24 3.46 1.48
N SER A 437 -35.46 4.44 1.04
CA SER A 437 -34.06 4.23 0.64
C SER A 437 -33.19 3.72 1.78
N LEU A 438 -33.61 3.86 3.03
CA LEU A 438 -32.90 3.36 4.21
C LEU A 438 -33.21 1.87 4.50
N ASN A 439 -34.25 1.28 3.89
CA ASN A 439 -34.68 -0.09 4.21
C ASN A 439 -33.57 -1.15 4.00
N PRO A 440 -32.73 -1.09 2.96
CA PRO A 440 -31.60 -2.02 2.81
C PRO A 440 -30.59 -1.99 3.99
N LEU A 441 -30.61 -0.93 4.77
CA LEU A 441 -29.81 -0.74 5.98
C LEU A 441 -30.62 -1.04 7.24
N SER A 442 -31.80 -0.41 7.38
CA SER A 442 -32.57 -0.40 8.62
C SER A 442 -33.23 -1.75 8.93
N GLU A 443 -33.70 -2.49 7.91
CA GLU A 443 -34.30 -3.80 8.10
C GLU A 443 -33.28 -4.81 8.65
N PRO A 444 -32.13 -5.07 8.01
CA PRO A 444 -31.17 -6.03 8.53
C PRO A 444 -30.52 -5.59 9.84
N MET A 445 -30.17 -4.31 9.97
CA MET A 445 -29.39 -3.80 11.10
C MET A 445 -30.25 -3.47 12.32
N GLY A 446 -31.41 -2.86 12.09
CA GLY A 446 -32.27 -2.32 13.13
C GLY A 446 -33.56 -3.10 13.34
N LEU A 447 -33.86 -4.11 12.52
CA LEU A 447 -35.16 -4.77 12.47
C LEU A 447 -36.32 -3.76 12.39
N ALA A 448 -36.10 -2.70 11.58
CA ALA A 448 -37.02 -1.59 11.42
C ALA A 448 -37.24 -1.29 9.94
N ARG A 449 -38.51 -1.29 9.49
CA ARG A 449 -38.89 -0.94 8.14
C ARG A 449 -39.43 0.47 8.13
N MET A 450 -38.88 1.31 7.27
CA MET A 450 -39.40 2.64 6.98
C MET A 450 -40.59 2.50 6.06
N GLU A 451 -41.79 2.84 6.56
CA GLU A 451 -43.07 2.66 5.83
C GLU A 451 -43.49 3.92 5.08
N LYS A 452 -43.18 5.09 5.62
CA LYS A 452 -43.51 6.39 5.05
C LYS A 452 -42.64 7.47 5.67
N GLY A 453 -42.36 8.51 4.93
CA GLY A 453 -41.74 9.74 5.39
C GLY A 453 -40.66 10.22 4.46
N GLU A 454 -40.25 11.45 4.68
CA GLU A 454 -39.17 12.11 3.97
C GLU A 454 -38.23 12.74 4.97
N VAL A 455 -36.94 12.49 4.84
CA VAL A 455 -35.89 13.30 5.49
C VAL A 455 -35.67 14.51 4.57
N GLU A 456 -35.77 15.71 5.11
CA GLU A 456 -35.55 16.95 4.36
C GLU A 456 -34.08 17.37 4.41
N HIS A 457 -33.48 17.24 5.59
CA HIS A 457 -32.09 17.62 5.83
C HIS A 457 -31.53 16.89 7.07
N THR A 458 -30.25 16.56 7.05
CA THR A 458 -29.52 16.11 8.23
C THR A 458 -28.23 16.89 8.34
N HIS A 459 -27.99 17.48 9.51
CA HIS A 459 -26.73 18.13 9.87
C HIS A 459 -26.12 17.42 11.06
N PHE A 460 -24.78 17.27 11.06
CA PHE A 460 -24.04 16.75 12.20
C PHE A 460 -22.74 17.51 12.38
N ASP A 461 -22.36 17.69 13.64
CA ASP A 461 -21.13 18.36 14.05
C ASP A 461 -20.60 17.66 15.32
N LEU A 462 -19.48 16.96 15.21
CA LEU A 462 -18.95 16.06 16.23
C LEU A 462 -17.47 16.28 16.47
N ASP A 463 -17.10 16.42 17.74
CA ASP A 463 -15.73 16.30 18.23
C ASP A 463 -15.48 14.87 18.72
N CYS A 464 -14.44 14.25 18.22
CA CYS A 464 -14.15 12.83 18.42
C CYS A 464 -12.71 12.63 18.89
N ASP A 465 -12.51 11.58 19.69
CA ASP A 465 -11.18 11.11 20.08
C ASP A 465 -11.12 9.59 20.27
N ASP A 466 -10.06 9.08 20.85
CA ASP A 466 -9.88 7.65 21.13
C ASP A 466 -10.83 7.12 22.23
N SER A 467 -11.60 7.98 22.91
CA SER A 467 -12.50 7.61 23.99
C SER A 467 -13.98 7.77 23.66
N SER A 468 -14.35 8.81 22.89
CA SER A 468 -15.75 9.17 22.64
C SER A 468 -15.93 10.07 21.43
N ALA A 469 -17.18 10.27 21.05
CA ALA A 469 -17.64 11.35 20.19
C ALA A 469 -18.69 12.17 20.92
N THR A 470 -18.59 13.50 20.85
CA THR A 470 -19.54 14.45 21.44
C THR A 470 -19.91 15.49 20.40
N GLY A 471 -21.15 15.99 20.42
CA GLY A 471 -21.57 17.02 19.51
C GLY A 471 -23.06 17.05 19.28
N LYS A 472 -23.49 17.52 18.11
CA LYS A 472 -24.89 17.74 17.78
C LYS A 472 -25.28 17.02 16.50
N VAL A 473 -26.50 16.50 16.48
CA VAL A 473 -27.13 15.94 15.29
C VAL A 473 -28.52 16.53 15.17
N GLU A 474 -28.78 17.16 14.03
CA GLU A 474 -30.09 17.67 13.63
C GLU A 474 -30.59 16.87 12.42
N ILE A 475 -31.82 16.37 12.51
CA ILE A 475 -32.50 15.73 11.38
C ILE A 475 -33.91 16.34 11.24
N LEU A 476 -34.18 16.94 10.08
CA LEU A 476 -35.49 17.46 9.70
C LEU A 476 -36.21 16.42 8.86
N TYR A 477 -37.41 16.05 9.28
CA TYR A 477 -38.18 15.02 8.58
C TYR A 477 -39.70 15.20 8.75
N LYS A 478 -40.45 14.63 7.83
CA LYS A 478 -41.94 14.69 7.80
C LYS A 478 -42.54 13.30 7.67
N GLU A 479 -43.71 13.14 8.28
CA GLU A 479 -44.62 12.00 8.15
C GLU A 479 -43.99 10.63 8.39
N LEU A 480 -42.97 10.54 9.25
CA LEU A 480 -42.22 9.31 9.51
C LEU A 480 -43.10 8.22 10.13
N ARG A 481 -43.14 7.05 9.49
CA ARG A 481 -43.73 5.81 10.03
C ARG A 481 -42.74 4.68 9.93
N ILE A 482 -42.54 3.96 11.05
CA ILE A 482 -41.63 2.86 11.17
C ILE A 482 -42.35 1.64 11.70
N SER A 483 -42.16 0.47 11.09
CA SER A 483 -42.60 -0.83 11.58
C SER A 483 -41.47 -1.60 12.16
N VAL A 484 -41.69 -2.26 13.31
CA VAL A 484 -40.72 -3.18 13.90
C VAL A 484 -40.86 -4.56 13.26
N LEU A 485 -39.74 -5.14 12.84
CA LEU A 485 -39.68 -6.45 12.21
C LEU A 485 -39.32 -7.55 13.21
N LYS A 486 -39.65 -8.78 12.88
CA LYS A 486 -39.23 -10.01 13.55
C LYS A 486 -38.53 -10.89 12.51
N ALA A 487 -37.41 -11.49 12.87
CA ALA A 487 -36.78 -12.49 12.01
C ALA A 487 -37.63 -13.77 12.05
N ASP A 488 -38.12 -14.19 10.89
CA ASP A 488 -38.66 -15.53 10.71
C ASP A 488 -37.53 -16.47 10.30
N LYS A 489 -37.20 -17.43 11.16
CA LYS A 489 -36.10 -18.37 10.96
C LYS A 489 -36.45 -19.49 9.99
N GLU A 490 -37.75 -19.77 9.77
CA GLU A 490 -38.18 -20.85 8.89
C GLU A 490 -38.20 -20.41 7.42
N GLU A 491 -38.58 -19.14 7.15
CA GLU A 491 -38.66 -18.62 5.78
C GLU A 491 -37.46 -17.73 5.37
N ASP A 492 -36.46 -17.53 6.26
CA ASP A 492 -35.33 -16.61 6.06
C ASP A 492 -35.75 -15.18 5.65
N LYS A 493 -36.88 -14.72 6.24
CA LYS A 493 -37.52 -13.43 5.96
C LYS A 493 -37.66 -12.58 7.21
N LEU A 494 -37.85 -11.30 7.00
CA LEU A 494 -38.13 -10.31 8.05
C LEU A 494 -39.63 -9.92 7.97
N ASP A 495 -40.41 -10.38 8.93
CA ASP A 495 -41.82 -10.09 9.00
C ASP A 495 -42.17 -9.05 10.04
N LYS A 496 -43.33 -8.37 9.86
CA LYS A 496 -43.84 -7.38 10.82
C LYS A 496 -44.22 -8.05 12.16
N ARG A 497 -43.79 -7.44 13.25
CA ARG A 497 -44.29 -7.79 14.59
C ARG A 497 -45.71 -7.18 14.75
N GLY A 498 -46.74 -7.95 14.67
CA GLY A 498 -48.16 -7.57 14.87
C GLY A 498 -48.42 -6.42 15.87
N LEU A 499 -48.96 -6.71 17.06
CA LEU A 499 -49.26 -5.71 18.10
C LEU A 499 -48.06 -4.91 18.62
N ALA A 500 -46.86 -5.52 18.65
CA ALA A 500 -45.62 -4.82 19.09
C ALA A 500 -45.22 -3.73 18.10
N SER A 501 -45.47 -3.92 16.81
CA SER A 501 -45.23 -2.91 15.77
C SER A 501 -46.11 -1.68 15.92
N LEU A 502 -47.40 -1.89 16.29
CA LEU A 502 -48.34 -0.81 16.58
C LEU A 502 -47.91 0.00 17.80
N ALA A 503 -47.52 -0.63 18.88
CA ALA A 503 -47.05 0.05 20.10
C ALA A 503 -45.78 0.88 19.84
N ALA A 504 -44.81 0.32 19.11
CA ALA A 504 -43.58 1.04 18.74
C ALA A 504 -43.88 2.24 17.82
N SER A 505 -44.79 2.11 16.87
CA SER A 505 -45.15 3.20 15.95
C SER A 505 -45.85 4.40 16.64
N VAL A 506 -46.50 4.16 17.78
CA VAL A 506 -47.13 5.22 18.60
C VAL A 506 -46.11 6.05 19.35
N MET A 507 -44.94 5.48 19.69
CA MET A 507 -43.88 6.18 20.42
C MET A 507 -42.98 7.03 19.52
N ILE A 508 -43.00 6.84 18.21
CA ILE A 508 -42.15 7.55 17.26
C ILE A 508 -42.73 8.90 16.92
N LYS A 509 -41.94 9.95 17.05
CA LYS A 509 -42.34 11.31 16.63
C LYS A 509 -42.37 11.38 15.12
N ARG A 510 -43.54 11.77 14.58
CA ARG A 510 -43.83 11.71 13.13
C ARG A 510 -43.10 12.78 12.31
N SER A 511 -42.71 13.90 12.95
CA SER A 511 -42.07 15.01 12.22
C SER A 511 -41.08 15.75 13.15
N ASN A 512 -40.07 16.37 12.57
CA ASN A 512 -39.17 17.32 13.20
C ASN A 512 -38.87 18.48 12.23
N PRO A 513 -39.33 19.72 12.51
CA PRO A 513 -40.14 20.12 13.65
C PRO A 513 -41.57 19.57 13.62
N SER A 514 -42.25 19.58 14.76
CA SER A 514 -43.65 19.19 14.89
C SER A 514 -44.51 20.45 14.87
N GLY A 515 -45.26 20.67 13.81
CA GLY A 515 -46.07 21.86 13.64
C GLY A 515 -45.26 23.16 13.62
N LYS A 516 -45.53 24.06 14.58
CA LYS A 516 -44.82 25.36 14.73
C LYS A 516 -43.66 25.31 15.73
N GLU A 517 -43.31 24.15 16.24
CA GLU A 517 -42.20 23.98 17.20
C GLU A 517 -40.84 24.23 16.54
N GLN A 518 -39.83 24.59 17.35
CA GLN A 518 -38.44 24.62 16.90
C GLN A 518 -37.96 23.20 16.61
N PRO A 519 -37.07 23.02 15.64
CA PRO A 519 -36.44 21.73 15.40
C PRO A 519 -35.79 21.16 16.65
N ARG A 520 -35.99 19.88 16.90
CA ARG A 520 -35.26 19.14 17.94
C ARG A 520 -33.86 18.83 17.45
N ILE A 521 -32.85 19.19 18.26
CA ILE A 521 -31.45 18.89 18.03
C ILE A 521 -31.03 17.91 19.14
N SER A 522 -30.41 16.81 18.76
CA SER A 522 -29.84 15.85 19.73
C SER A 522 -28.43 16.24 20.11
N GLU A 523 -28.16 16.30 21.41
CA GLU A 523 -26.80 16.42 21.94
C GLU A 523 -26.24 15.01 22.17
N VAL A 524 -25.32 14.60 21.31
CA VAL A 524 -24.78 13.26 21.30
C VAL A 524 -23.56 13.16 22.22
N HIS A 525 -23.57 12.12 23.05
CA HIS A 525 -22.35 11.62 23.72
C HIS A 525 -22.28 10.11 23.52
N TYR A 526 -21.35 9.67 22.66
CA TYR A 526 -21.21 8.26 22.30
C TYR A 526 -19.84 7.72 22.72
N PRO A 527 -19.76 6.79 23.69
CA PRO A 527 -18.50 6.17 24.10
C PRO A 527 -17.98 5.25 22.99
N ARG A 528 -16.68 5.35 22.71
CA ARG A 528 -16.03 4.52 21.70
C ARG A 528 -16.01 3.05 22.10
N ILE A 529 -16.38 2.18 21.18
CA ILE A 529 -16.12 0.75 21.30
C ILE A 529 -14.68 0.48 20.82
N LEU A 530 -13.79 0.07 21.74
CA LEU A 530 -12.33 0.07 21.54
C LEU A 530 -11.82 -0.78 20.37
N ASN A 531 -12.54 -1.80 19.95
CA ASN A 531 -12.18 -2.66 18.81
C ASN A 531 -12.86 -2.21 17.48
N ARG A 532 -13.53 -1.05 17.46
CA ARG A 532 -14.20 -0.51 16.28
C ARG A 532 -13.39 0.58 15.60
N SER A 533 -13.64 0.77 14.29
CA SER A 533 -12.98 1.77 13.45
C SER A 533 -13.47 3.20 13.75
N MET A 534 -12.74 4.21 13.24
CA MET A 534 -13.16 5.61 13.23
C MET A 534 -14.53 5.79 12.55
N PHE A 535 -14.75 5.14 11.40
CA PHE A 535 -16.03 5.19 10.71
C PHE A 535 -17.18 4.71 11.59
N ALA A 536 -16.97 3.60 12.33
CA ALA A 536 -18.00 3.09 13.23
C ALA A 536 -18.32 4.07 14.37
N LEU A 537 -17.33 4.80 14.90
CA LEU A 537 -17.54 5.84 15.90
C LEU A 537 -18.42 6.96 15.32
N ILE A 538 -18.06 7.53 14.18
CA ILE A 538 -18.81 8.60 13.52
C ILE A 538 -20.25 8.14 13.22
N TRP A 539 -20.39 7.01 12.53
CA TRP A 539 -21.69 6.49 12.11
C TRP A 539 -22.62 6.21 13.29
N LYS A 540 -22.10 5.54 14.35
CA LYS A 540 -22.92 5.21 15.52
C LYS A 540 -23.31 6.46 16.33
N SER A 541 -22.47 7.48 16.35
CA SER A 541 -22.77 8.76 16.99
C SER A 541 -23.89 9.49 16.25
N ILE A 542 -23.83 9.61 14.93
CA ILE A 542 -24.90 10.20 14.10
C ILE A 542 -26.18 9.40 14.30
N PHE A 543 -26.13 8.07 14.21
CA PHE A 543 -27.29 7.20 14.38
C PHE A 543 -27.93 7.33 15.77
N THR A 544 -27.13 7.52 16.83
CA THR A 544 -27.63 7.79 18.18
C THR A 544 -28.43 9.07 18.21
N GLY A 545 -27.92 10.17 17.65
CA GLY A 545 -28.63 11.44 17.58
C GLY A 545 -29.92 11.36 16.76
N VAL A 546 -29.91 10.64 15.64
CA VAL A 546 -31.12 10.37 14.86
C VAL A 546 -32.16 9.63 15.68
N LYS A 547 -31.78 8.54 16.38
CA LYS A 547 -32.69 7.76 17.25
C LYS A 547 -33.32 8.64 18.32
N GLU A 548 -32.53 9.44 19.02
CA GLU A 548 -33.04 10.35 20.07
C GLU A 548 -34.03 11.35 19.50
N THR A 549 -33.73 11.96 18.35
CA THR A 549 -34.61 12.93 17.70
C THR A 549 -35.96 12.33 17.29
N VAL A 550 -35.98 11.08 16.80
CA VAL A 550 -37.23 10.39 16.44
C VAL A 550 -37.96 9.77 17.66
N GLY A 551 -37.37 9.85 18.87
CA GLY A 551 -37.99 9.34 20.10
C GLY A 551 -37.75 7.84 20.34
N MET A 552 -36.78 7.22 19.68
CA MET A 552 -36.36 5.85 19.93
C MET A 552 -35.29 5.85 21.04
N LYS A 553 -35.53 5.15 22.12
CA LYS A 553 -34.53 4.93 23.21
C LYS A 553 -33.61 3.75 22.92
#